data_6a0bc502d3e11700af4dea82fdc67bfa
#
_entry.id   6a0bc502d3e11700af4dea82fdc67bfa
#
_cell.length_a   1.000
_cell.length_b   1.000
_cell.length_c   1.000
_cell.angle_alpha   90.00
_cell.angle_beta   90.00
_cell.angle_gamma   90.00
#
_symmetry.space_group_name_H-M   'P 1'
#
loop_
_entity.id
_entity.type
_entity.pdbx_description
1 polymer ?
#
loop_
_entity_poly.entity_id
_entity_poly.type
_entity_poly.pdbx_seq_one_letter_code
_entity_poly.pdbx_strand_id
1 'polypeptide(L)'
;MGVVVETVDISKRFGSQEIWRDVSMKLPAGEVSALLGPSGTGKSVFLKALIGLLRPDRGSIYIDGTDITTCSSKELYEVRKLFGVLFQDGALFGSMHLFDNVAFPLREHTKKPETQIRQIVMEKLEMTGLVGAEWKLPGEISGGMRKRAGLARALVLDPQVILVDEPDSGLDPVRTSYLSQLLIDINAQIDATILIVTHNINLARTVPDNIGMLFRRGLVLFGPREVLLTSEEPVVKQFLNGRMIGPIGMSEEKDHSQMAREQAMVDAGHHHGGAEEVEGIISQMKATPGMPARRAVQRRKQRVRAIMHTLPSPAQIAIADSLAEEDPNCHPTAAASGNHGRW
;
A
#
# COMPACT_ATOMS: atom_id res chain seq x y z
N MET A 1 15.33 -0.30 9.82
CA MET A 1 15.33 0.44 8.54
C MET A 1 14.85 -0.50 7.45
N GLY A 2 13.94 -0.05 6.61
CA GLY A 2 13.34 -0.87 5.56
C GLY A 2 14.34 -1.30 4.48
N VAL A 3 14.01 -2.36 3.78
CA VAL A 3 14.79 -2.91 2.65
C VAL A 3 14.01 -2.84 1.35
N VAL A 4 14.72 -2.92 0.23
CA VAL A 4 14.11 -2.98 -1.10
C VAL A 4 13.47 -4.35 -1.32
N VAL A 5 12.26 -4.35 -1.87
CA VAL A 5 11.57 -5.54 -2.38
C VAL A 5 11.36 -5.37 -3.87
N GLU A 6 11.82 -6.32 -4.67
CA GLU A 6 11.76 -6.21 -6.12
C GLU A 6 11.22 -7.51 -6.74
N THR A 7 10.29 -7.39 -7.66
CA THR A 7 9.82 -8.49 -8.50
C THR A 7 10.25 -8.21 -9.94
N VAL A 8 10.72 -9.24 -10.63
CA VAL A 8 11.16 -9.16 -12.02
C VAL A 8 10.43 -10.23 -12.82
N ASP A 9 9.56 -9.81 -13.72
CA ASP A 9 8.81 -10.61 -14.70
C ASP A 9 8.11 -11.82 -14.09
N ILE A 10 7.56 -11.65 -12.86
CA ILE A 10 6.89 -12.76 -12.20
C ILE A 10 5.57 -13.09 -12.87
N SER A 11 5.36 -14.38 -13.12
CA SER A 11 4.13 -14.94 -13.66
C SER A 11 3.63 -16.08 -12.79
N LYS A 12 2.31 -16.21 -12.65
CA LYS A 12 1.67 -17.27 -11.85
C LYS A 12 0.38 -17.76 -12.46
N ARG A 13 0.20 -19.08 -12.44
CA ARG A 13 -1.03 -19.76 -12.86
C ARG A 13 -1.46 -20.77 -11.79
N PHE A 14 -2.76 -21.03 -11.72
CA PHE A 14 -3.36 -22.14 -11.00
C PHE A 14 -4.19 -22.97 -11.99
N GLY A 15 -3.68 -24.12 -12.37
CA GLY A 15 -4.26 -24.91 -13.47
C GLY A 15 -4.30 -24.10 -14.78
N SER A 16 -5.48 -23.92 -15.35
CA SER A 16 -5.69 -23.10 -16.56
C SER A 16 -5.80 -21.59 -16.26
N GLN A 17 -6.05 -21.21 -15.02
CA GLN A 17 -6.25 -19.81 -14.64
C GLN A 17 -4.90 -19.10 -14.44
N GLU A 18 -4.62 -18.12 -15.28
CA GLU A 18 -3.47 -17.22 -15.13
C GLU A 18 -3.84 -16.08 -14.17
N ILE A 19 -3.02 -15.87 -13.15
CA ILE A 19 -3.22 -14.84 -12.13
C ILE A 19 -2.45 -13.58 -12.51
N TRP A 20 -1.13 -13.71 -12.80
CA TRP A 20 -0.30 -12.61 -13.28
C TRP A 20 0.60 -13.08 -14.42
N ARG A 21 0.98 -12.11 -15.23
CA ARG A 21 1.93 -12.26 -16.32
C ARG A 21 2.94 -11.12 -16.28
N ASP A 22 4.22 -11.45 -16.23
CA ASP A 22 5.37 -10.55 -16.37
C ASP A 22 5.26 -9.29 -15.47
N VAL A 23 4.89 -9.49 -14.20
CA VAL A 23 4.73 -8.41 -13.22
C VAL A 23 6.09 -8.04 -12.64
N SER A 24 6.56 -6.82 -12.95
CA SER A 24 7.79 -6.25 -12.42
C SER A 24 7.49 -5.02 -11.58
N MET A 25 7.90 -5.00 -10.31
CA MET A 25 7.65 -3.91 -9.37
C MET A 25 8.78 -3.81 -8.36
N LYS A 26 9.18 -2.57 -8.04
CA LYS A 26 10.21 -2.30 -7.05
C LYS A 26 9.68 -1.41 -5.94
N LEU A 27 9.54 -1.97 -4.73
CA LEU A 27 9.17 -1.23 -3.52
C LEU A 27 10.40 -0.52 -2.97
N PRO A 28 10.41 0.81 -2.89
CA PRO A 28 11.54 1.54 -2.33
C PRO A 28 11.66 1.30 -0.82
N ALA A 29 12.90 1.19 -0.35
CA ALA A 29 13.20 0.97 1.06
C ALA A 29 12.62 2.07 1.96
N GLY A 30 11.94 1.68 3.03
CA GLY A 30 11.41 2.57 4.06
C GLY A 30 10.25 3.45 3.59
N GLU A 31 9.57 3.10 2.49
CA GLU A 31 8.41 3.83 1.99
C GLU A 31 7.14 3.00 2.08
N VAL A 32 6.01 3.69 2.12
CA VAL A 32 4.69 3.08 2.08
C VAL A 32 4.22 2.99 0.64
N SER A 33 3.97 1.79 0.16
CA SER A 33 3.43 1.52 -1.17
C SER A 33 2.03 0.92 -1.05
N ALA A 34 1.14 1.26 -1.97
CA ALA A 34 -0.16 0.61 -2.10
C ALA A 34 -0.25 -0.13 -3.44
N LEU A 35 -0.82 -1.33 -3.42
CA LEU A 35 -1.15 -2.10 -4.62
C LEU A 35 -2.66 -2.20 -4.74
N LEU A 36 -3.19 -1.54 -5.75
CA LEU A 36 -4.61 -1.44 -6.06
C LEU A 36 -5.03 -2.45 -7.12
N GLY A 37 -6.32 -2.63 -7.25
CA GLY A 37 -6.95 -3.39 -8.32
C GLY A 37 -8.28 -3.98 -7.91
N PRO A 38 -9.13 -4.35 -8.85
CA PRO A 38 -10.39 -5.04 -8.59
C PRO A 38 -10.22 -6.32 -7.76
N SER A 39 -11.29 -6.79 -7.16
CA SER A 39 -11.30 -8.09 -6.48
C SER A 39 -10.94 -9.21 -7.46
N GLY A 40 -10.19 -10.21 -6.99
CA GLY A 40 -9.78 -11.34 -7.85
C GLY A 40 -8.53 -11.10 -8.72
N THR A 41 -7.92 -9.91 -8.74
CA THR A 41 -6.70 -9.64 -9.54
C THR A 41 -5.42 -10.27 -8.98
N GLY A 42 -5.51 -11.03 -7.89
CA GLY A 42 -4.37 -11.75 -7.33
C GLY A 42 -3.51 -10.95 -6.34
N LYS A 43 -4.00 -9.85 -5.78
CA LYS A 43 -3.25 -9.00 -4.83
C LYS A 43 -2.78 -9.76 -3.59
N SER A 44 -3.67 -10.50 -2.90
CA SER A 44 -3.29 -11.31 -1.74
C SER A 44 -2.39 -12.50 -2.12
N VAL A 45 -2.53 -13.01 -3.35
CA VAL A 45 -1.62 -14.03 -3.91
C VAL A 45 -0.22 -13.43 -4.10
N PHE A 46 -0.13 -12.17 -4.53
CA PHE A 46 1.12 -11.43 -4.66
C PHE A 46 1.83 -11.30 -3.29
N LEU A 47 1.13 -10.93 -2.22
CA LEU A 47 1.72 -10.89 -0.88
C LEU A 47 2.27 -12.26 -0.46
N LYS A 48 1.56 -13.35 -0.74
CA LYS A 48 2.03 -14.72 -0.45
C LYS A 48 3.30 -15.08 -1.23
N ALA A 49 3.45 -14.56 -2.45
CA ALA A 49 4.66 -14.76 -3.23
C ALA A 49 5.85 -14.00 -2.64
N LEU A 50 5.67 -12.76 -2.17
CA LEU A 50 6.74 -11.95 -1.56
C LEU A 50 7.36 -12.58 -0.31
N ILE A 51 6.59 -13.36 0.46
CA ILE A 51 7.11 -14.08 1.65
C ILE A 51 7.49 -15.54 1.35
N GLY A 52 7.49 -15.91 0.07
CA GLY A 52 7.85 -17.26 -0.37
C GLY A 52 6.89 -18.37 0.07
N LEU A 53 5.64 -18.04 0.47
CA LEU A 53 4.56 -19.03 0.69
C LEU A 53 4.03 -19.58 -0.63
N LEU A 54 4.21 -18.83 -1.70
CA LEU A 54 3.86 -19.22 -3.05
C LEU A 54 5.04 -18.93 -3.97
N ARG A 55 5.46 -19.89 -4.76
CA ARG A 55 6.52 -19.69 -5.75
C ARG A 55 5.88 -19.25 -7.08
N PRO A 56 6.38 -18.18 -7.74
CA PRO A 56 5.98 -17.85 -9.09
C PRO A 56 6.41 -18.97 -10.05
N ASP A 57 5.73 -19.09 -11.20
CA ASP A 57 6.07 -20.10 -12.22
C ASP A 57 7.21 -19.59 -13.11
N ARG A 58 7.37 -18.26 -13.20
CA ARG A 58 8.46 -17.56 -13.91
C ARG A 58 8.83 -16.29 -13.16
N GLY A 59 10.02 -15.77 -13.48
CA GLY A 59 10.54 -14.54 -12.91
C GLY A 59 11.16 -14.74 -11.53
N SER A 60 11.66 -13.67 -10.95
CA SER A 60 12.39 -13.68 -9.68
C SER A 60 11.84 -12.65 -8.71
N ILE A 61 12.01 -12.92 -7.41
CA ILE A 61 11.65 -12.02 -6.31
C ILE A 61 12.89 -11.80 -5.46
N TYR A 62 13.29 -10.54 -5.34
CA TYR A 62 14.46 -10.14 -4.57
C TYR A 62 14.04 -9.40 -3.30
N ILE A 63 14.54 -9.84 -2.17
CA ILE A 63 14.37 -9.19 -0.86
C ILE A 63 15.75 -8.80 -0.38
N ASP A 64 16.02 -7.51 -0.29
CA ASP A 64 17.36 -6.99 0.04
C ASP A 64 18.48 -7.65 -0.80
N GLY A 65 18.22 -7.80 -2.10
CA GLY A 65 19.14 -8.44 -3.04
C GLY A 65 19.17 -9.97 -3.02
N THR A 66 18.52 -10.64 -2.08
CA THR A 66 18.40 -12.10 -2.03
C THR A 66 17.25 -12.59 -2.92
N ASP A 67 17.55 -13.44 -3.91
CA ASP A 67 16.52 -14.08 -4.74
C ASP A 67 15.84 -15.22 -3.97
N ILE A 68 14.60 -14.97 -3.49
CA ILE A 68 13.83 -15.96 -2.73
C ILE A 68 13.19 -17.04 -3.60
N THR A 69 13.24 -16.92 -4.92
CA THR A 69 12.72 -17.94 -5.83
C THR A 69 13.68 -19.11 -6.02
N THR A 70 14.98 -18.88 -5.78
CA THR A 70 16.04 -19.86 -5.97
C THR A 70 16.83 -20.18 -4.71
N CYS A 71 16.71 -19.37 -3.66
CA CYS A 71 17.44 -19.52 -2.40
C CYS A 71 17.13 -20.84 -1.68
N SER A 72 18.02 -21.25 -0.80
CA SER A 72 17.83 -22.41 0.07
C SER A 72 16.73 -22.18 1.11
N SER A 73 16.14 -23.27 1.64
CA SER A 73 15.13 -23.18 2.70
C SER A 73 15.65 -22.45 3.96
N LYS A 74 16.96 -22.56 4.24
CA LYS A 74 17.59 -21.85 5.37
C LYS A 74 17.65 -20.34 5.13
N GLU A 75 18.06 -19.93 3.93
CA GLU A 75 18.06 -18.50 3.54
C GLU A 75 16.66 -17.95 3.52
N LEU A 76 15.69 -18.67 2.96
CA LEU A 76 14.28 -18.26 2.97
C LEU A 76 13.74 -18.07 4.40
N TYR A 77 14.14 -18.94 5.33
CA TYR A 77 13.76 -18.81 6.74
C TYR A 77 14.32 -17.50 7.36
N GLU A 78 15.57 -17.15 7.07
CA GLU A 78 16.15 -15.89 7.56
C GLU A 78 15.49 -14.67 6.89
N VAL A 79 15.23 -14.73 5.59
CA VAL A 79 14.52 -13.66 4.88
C VAL A 79 13.09 -13.44 5.46
N ARG A 80 12.39 -14.52 5.82
CA ARG A 80 11.04 -14.40 6.42
C ARG A 80 11.02 -13.65 7.75
N LYS A 81 12.11 -13.63 8.50
CA LYS A 81 12.22 -12.86 9.75
C LYS A 81 12.20 -11.35 9.51
N LEU A 82 12.52 -10.90 8.28
CA LEU A 82 12.45 -9.50 7.91
C LEU A 82 11.01 -9.00 7.75
N PHE A 83 10.03 -9.92 7.68
CA PHE A 83 8.64 -9.59 7.39
C PHE A 83 7.76 -9.58 8.63
N GLY A 84 6.94 -8.54 8.74
CA GLY A 84 5.71 -8.55 9.52
C GLY A 84 4.51 -8.63 8.57
N VAL A 85 3.51 -9.45 8.88
CA VAL A 85 2.33 -9.60 8.02
C VAL A 85 1.06 -9.37 8.82
N LEU A 86 0.26 -8.41 8.36
CA LEU A 86 -1.12 -8.21 8.79
C LEU A 86 -2.06 -8.79 7.73
N PHE A 87 -2.67 -9.92 8.04
CA PHE A 87 -3.71 -10.53 7.21
C PHE A 87 -5.06 -9.84 7.41
N GLN A 88 -5.96 -9.98 6.46
CA GLN A 88 -7.27 -9.31 6.38
C GLN A 88 -8.06 -9.35 7.70
N ASP A 89 -8.12 -10.50 8.40
CA ASP A 89 -8.85 -10.67 9.67
C ASP A 89 -7.93 -10.66 10.91
N GLY A 90 -6.66 -10.23 10.75
CA GLY A 90 -5.64 -10.27 11.79
C GLY A 90 -5.02 -11.66 12.00
N ALA A 91 -5.66 -12.74 11.56
CA ALA A 91 -5.20 -14.14 11.67
C ALA A 91 -4.70 -14.53 13.07
N LEU A 92 -5.41 -14.10 14.11
CA LEU A 92 -5.07 -14.42 15.50
C LEU A 92 -5.46 -15.86 15.85
N PHE A 93 -4.68 -16.49 16.72
CA PHE A 93 -5.04 -17.77 17.34
C PHE A 93 -6.21 -17.56 18.30
N GLY A 94 -7.39 -18.11 17.98
CA GLY A 94 -8.63 -17.87 18.73
C GLY A 94 -8.61 -18.37 20.18
N SER A 95 -7.77 -19.35 20.49
CA SER A 95 -7.60 -19.94 21.82
C SER A 95 -6.54 -19.26 22.70
N MET A 96 -5.82 -18.26 22.17
CA MET A 96 -4.78 -17.52 22.89
C MET A 96 -5.24 -16.11 23.21
N HIS A 97 -4.87 -15.59 24.37
CA HIS A 97 -5.05 -14.17 24.69
C HIS A 97 -4.27 -13.26 23.73
N LEU A 98 -4.59 -11.99 23.69
CA LEU A 98 -3.88 -11.04 22.80
C LEU A 98 -2.39 -10.98 23.14
N PHE A 99 -2.05 -10.98 24.42
CA PHE A 99 -0.66 -11.02 24.87
C PHE A 99 0.09 -12.20 24.24
N ASP A 100 -0.45 -13.41 24.33
CA ASP A 100 0.19 -14.63 23.82
C ASP A 100 0.24 -14.65 22.29
N ASN A 101 -0.80 -14.14 21.60
CA ASN A 101 -0.78 -13.95 20.16
C ASN A 101 0.39 -13.07 19.71
N VAL A 102 0.63 -11.97 20.42
CA VAL A 102 1.70 -11.02 20.11
C VAL A 102 3.06 -11.56 20.53
N ALA A 103 3.14 -12.30 21.68
CA ALA A 103 4.36 -12.94 22.16
C ALA A 103 4.83 -14.12 21.31
N PHE A 104 3.91 -14.79 20.61
CA PHE A 104 4.17 -16.03 19.90
C PHE A 104 5.41 -15.99 18.98
N PRO A 105 5.58 -14.99 18.07
CA PRO A 105 6.75 -14.94 17.21
C PRO A 105 8.07 -14.78 18.00
N LEU A 106 8.05 -14.05 19.12
CA LEU A 106 9.24 -13.89 19.96
C LEU A 106 9.68 -15.19 20.60
N ARG A 107 8.71 -15.98 21.10
CA ARG A 107 8.98 -17.29 21.71
C ARG A 107 9.49 -18.30 20.69
N GLU A 108 8.96 -18.29 19.46
CA GLU A 108 9.35 -19.22 18.39
C GLU A 108 10.70 -18.87 17.77
N HIS A 109 11.01 -17.58 17.59
CA HIS A 109 12.15 -17.15 16.76
C HIS A 109 13.29 -16.53 17.56
N THR A 110 13.17 -16.39 18.91
CA THR A 110 14.19 -15.78 19.74
C THR A 110 14.47 -16.64 21.00
N LYS A 111 15.58 -16.36 21.66
CA LYS A 111 15.93 -16.94 22.97
C LYS A 111 15.75 -15.92 24.10
N LYS A 112 14.90 -14.91 23.90
CA LYS A 112 14.67 -13.87 24.91
C LYS A 112 13.96 -14.46 26.14
N PRO A 113 14.31 -14.04 27.36
CA PRO A 113 13.58 -14.44 28.56
C PRO A 113 12.19 -13.80 28.58
N GLU A 114 11.21 -14.44 29.26
CA GLU A 114 9.82 -13.97 29.32
C GLU A 114 9.67 -12.52 29.84
N THR A 115 10.58 -12.06 30.69
CA THR A 115 10.61 -10.67 31.16
C THR A 115 10.84 -9.68 30.03
N GLN A 116 11.76 -9.98 29.11
CA GLN A 116 11.99 -9.14 27.91
C GLN A 116 10.86 -9.29 26.90
N ILE A 117 10.34 -10.52 26.70
CA ILE A 117 9.18 -10.76 25.84
C ILE A 117 8.01 -9.91 26.31
N ARG A 118 7.71 -9.93 27.63
CA ARG A 118 6.64 -9.13 28.22
C ARG A 118 6.81 -7.63 27.94
N GLN A 119 8.03 -7.11 28.10
CA GLN A 119 8.31 -5.70 27.85
C GLN A 119 8.04 -5.33 26.40
N ILE A 120 8.57 -6.12 25.44
CA ILE A 120 8.37 -5.89 23.99
C ILE A 120 6.88 -5.98 23.62
N VAL A 121 6.19 -7.02 24.10
CA VAL A 121 4.77 -7.21 23.81
C VAL A 121 3.95 -6.02 24.30
N MET A 122 4.18 -5.58 25.54
CA MET A 122 3.45 -4.43 26.10
C MET A 122 3.71 -3.16 25.31
N GLU A 123 4.97 -2.90 24.89
CA GLU A 123 5.32 -1.78 24.00
C GLU A 123 4.54 -1.84 22.67
N LYS A 124 4.47 -3.01 22.01
CA LYS A 124 3.75 -3.13 20.75
C LYS A 124 2.23 -3.04 20.92
N LEU A 125 1.69 -3.51 22.03
CA LEU A 125 0.27 -3.34 22.38
C LEU A 125 -0.05 -1.86 22.66
N GLU A 126 0.85 -1.13 23.32
CA GLU A 126 0.72 0.32 23.53
C GLU A 126 0.75 1.08 22.20
N MET A 127 1.74 0.80 21.34
CA MET A 127 1.84 1.39 20.00
C MET A 127 0.56 1.22 19.18
N THR A 128 -0.15 0.09 19.36
CA THR A 128 -1.38 -0.21 18.61
C THR A 128 -2.66 0.15 19.38
N GLY A 129 -2.55 0.81 20.55
CA GLY A 129 -3.67 1.27 21.36
C GLY A 129 -4.51 0.12 21.92
N LEU A 130 -3.86 -0.94 22.43
CA LEU A 130 -4.50 -2.14 22.99
C LEU A 130 -4.18 -2.37 24.46
N VAL A 131 -3.66 -1.37 25.15
CA VAL A 131 -3.42 -1.42 26.61
C VAL A 131 -4.75 -1.69 27.33
N GLY A 132 -4.73 -2.62 28.28
CA GLY A 132 -5.92 -3.08 29.02
C GLY A 132 -6.73 -4.16 28.30
N ALA A 133 -6.30 -4.62 27.13
CA ALA A 133 -6.92 -5.73 26.41
C ALA A 133 -6.03 -6.99 26.32
N GLU A 134 -4.90 -6.99 27.00
CA GLU A 134 -3.84 -8.02 26.88
C GLU A 134 -4.36 -9.42 27.11
N TRP A 135 -5.26 -9.58 28.07
CA TRP A 135 -5.80 -10.86 28.52
C TRP A 135 -7.16 -11.23 27.89
N LYS A 136 -7.62 -10.45 26.90
CA LYS A 136 -8.82 -10.79 26.14
C LYS A 136 -8.50 -11.79 25.05
N LEU A 137 -9.48 -12.66 24.77
CA LEU A 137 -9.46 -13.55 23.61
C LEU A 137 -9.88 -12.79 22.34
N PRO A 138 -9.45 -13.22 21.15
CA PRO A 138 -9.87 -12.61 19.88
C PRO A 138 -11.39 -12.54 19.67
N GLY A 139 -12.15 -13.48 20.25
CA GLY A 139 -13.62 -13.49 20.22
C GLY A 139 -14.29 -12.42 21.08
N GLU A 140 -13.57 -11.84 22.05
CA GLU A 140 -14.09 -10.86 23.02
C GLU A 140 -13.83 -9.41 22.59
N ILE A 141 -13.22 -9.19 21.41
CA ILE A 141 -12.81 -7.88 20.94
C ILE A 141 -13.40 -7.56 19.56
N SER A 142 -13.45 -6.27 19.22
CA SER A 142 -13.95 -5.82 17.93
C SER A 142 -13.03 -6.21 16.77
N GLY A 143 -13.55 -6.19 15.52
CA GLY A 143 -12.77 -6.45 14.32
C GLY A 143 -11.55 -5.51 14.17
N GLY A 144 -11.74 -4.22 14.48
CA GLY A 144 -10.65 -3.25 14.49
C GLY A 144 -9.58 -3.53 15.55
N MET A 145 -9.97 -4.02 16.74
CA MET A 145 -9.01 -4.46 17.76
C MET A 145 -8.25 -5.71 17.30
N ARG A 146 -8.92 -6.67 16.64
CA ARG A 146 -8.24 -7.86 16.07
C ARG A 146 -7.17 -7.45 15.05
N LYS A 147 -7.47 -6.52 14.15
CA LYS A 147 -6.49 -6.02 13.18
C LYS A 147 -5.30 -5.32 13.85
N ARG A 148 -5.56 -4.49 14.86
CA ARG A 148 -4.49 -3.84 15.62
C ARG A 148 -3.63 -4.83 16.41
N ALA A 149 -4.21 -5.89 16.96
CA ALA A 149 -3.45 -6.97 17.59
C ALA A 149 -2.63 -7.78 16.57
N GLY A 150 -3.18 -8.06 15.38
CA GLY A 150 -2.43 -8.65 14.28
C GLY A 150 -1.25 -7.78 13.85
N LEU A 151 -1.44 -6.44 13.85
CA LEU A 151 -0.37 -5.49 13.56
C LEU A 151 0.68 -5.47 14.68
N ALA A 152 0.28 -5.46 15.96
CA ALA A 152 1.21 -5.58 17.10
C ALA A 152 2.07 -6.85 16.97
N ARG A 153 1.45 -7.99 16.64
CA ARG A 153 2.16 -9.25 16.39
C ARG A 153 3.14 -9.15 15.20
N ALA A 154 2.76 -8.46 14.14
CA ALA A 154 3.62 -8.25 12.99
C ALA A 154 4.86 -7.40 13.32
N LEU A 155 4.81 -6.56 14.35
CA LEU A 155 5.86 -5.63 14.74
C LEU A 155 6.87 -6.20 15.76
N VAL A 156 6.59 -7.31 16.45
CA VAL A 156 7.39 -7.76 17.60
C VAL A 156 8.81 -8.22 17.26
N LEU A 157 9.07 -8.60 16.02
CA LEU A 157 10.40 -8.99 15.54
C LEU A 157 11.15 -7.82 14.89
N ASP A 158 10.68 -6.58 15.04
CA ASP A 158 11.24 -5.37 14.42
C ASP A 158 11.44 -5.53 12.90
N PRO A 159 10.34 -5.79 12.15
CA PRO A 159 10.41 -6.12 10.74
C PRO A 159 10.97 -4.98 9.89
N GLN A 160 11.66 -5.33 8.82
CA GLN A 160 12.13 -4.37 7.82
C GLN A 160 11.10 -4.17 6.70
N VAL A 161 10.19 -5.16 6.50
CA VAL A 161 9.08 -5.10 5.55
C VAL A 161 7.79 -5.44 6.26
N ILE A 162 6.75 -4.65 6.08
CA ILE A 162 5.42 -4.92 6.61
C ILE A 162 4.45 -5.08 5.44
N LEU A 163 3.83 -6.25 5.35
CA LEU A 163 2.79 -6.54 4.37
C LEU A 163 1.42 -6.43 5.03
N VAL A 164 0.52 -5.71 4.41
CA VAL A 164 -0.80 -5.40 4.95
C VAL A 164 -1.85 -5.78 3.91
N ASP A 165 -2.64 -6.80 4.20
CA ASP A 165 -3.68 -7.31 3.30
C ASP A 165 -5.06 -6.79 3.71
N GLU A 166 -5.65 -5.91 2.90
CA GLU A 166 -6.97 -5.31 3.08
C GLU A 166 -7.26 -4.83 4.51
N PRO A 167 -6.47 -3.88 5.04
CA PRO A 167 -6.58 -3.45 6.44
C PRO A 167 -7.93 -2.81 6.77
N ASP A 168 -8.59 -2.24 5.78
CA ASP A 168 -9.86 -1.53 5.88
C ASP A 168 -11.10 -2.44 5.80
N SER A 169 -10.94 -3.69 5.33
CA SER A 169 -12.05 -4.64 5.20
C SER A 169 -12.82 -4.84 6.51
N GLY A 170 -14.14 -4.64 6.47
CA GLY A 170 -15.02 -4.78 7.65
C GLY A 170 -14.87 -3.68 8.71
N LEU A 171 -14.22 -2.57 8.40
CA LEU A 171 -14.14 -1.38 9.24
C LEU A 171 -14.99 -0.25 8.66
N ASP A 172 -15.55 0.57 9.55
CA ASP A 172 -16.14 1.85 9.18
C ASP A 172 -15.06 2.88 8.77
N PRO A 173 -15.42 3.97 8.07
CA PRO A 173 -14.45 4.96 7.61
C PRO A 173 -13.59 5.58 8.72
N VAL A 174 -14.16 5.77 9.92
CA VAL A 174 -13.43 6.36 11.06
C VAL A 174 -12.35 5.41 11.56
N ARG A 175 -12.70 4.13 11.75
CA ARG A 175 -11.72 3.10 12.17
C ARG A 175 -10.66 2.83 11.11
N THR A 176 -11.03 2.90 9.84
CA THR A 176 -10.08 2.83 8.71
C THR A 176 -9.08 3.99 8.78
N SER A 177 -9.55 5.22 9.07
CA SER A 177 -8.68 6.39 9.22
C SER A 177 -7.71 6.24 10.40
N TYR A 178 -8.16 5.73 11.56
CA TYR A 178 -7.28 5.44 12.69
C TYR A 178 -6.20 4.40 12.34
N LEU A 179 -6.58 3.32 11.64
CA LEU A 179 -5.61 2.30 11.24
C LEU A 179 -4.62 2.85 10.20
N SER A 180 -5.08 3.68 9.29
CA SER A 180 -4.24 4.39 8.31
C SER A 180 -3.24 5.30 9.00
N GLN A 181 -3.68 6.09 9.99
CA GLN A 181 -2.79 6.93 10.80
C GLN A 181 -1.74 6.11 11.54
N LEU A 182 -2.15 4.98 12.13
CA LEU A 182 -1.23 4.08 12.81
C LEU A 182 -0.13 3.54 11.88
N LEU A 183 -0.46 3.16 10.64
CA LEU A 183 0.54 2.72 9.64
C LEU A 183 1.53 3.84 9.28
N ILE A 184 1.05 5.07 9.17
CA ILE A 184 1.89 6.25 8.93
C ILE A 184 2.84 6.50 10.11
N ASP A 185 2.34 6.41 11.34
CA ASP A 185 3.12 6.64 12.56
C ASP A 185 4.18 5.54 12.76
N ILE A 186 3.83 4.28 12.48
CA ILE A 186 4.78 3.17 12.46
C ILE A 186 5.89 3.42 11.43
N ASN A 187 5.53 3.80 10.20
CA ASN A 187 6.56 4.11 9.19
C ASN A 187 7.46 5.27 9.63
N ALA A 188 6.91 6.30 10.28
CA ALA A 188 7.69 7.41 10.82
C ALA A 188 8.71 6.96 11.89
N GLN A 189 8.31 6.03 12.77
CA GLN A 189 9.13 5.55 13.88
C GLN A 189 10.23 4.59 13.44
N ILE A 190 9.90 3.59 12.63
CA ILE A 190 10.83 2.48 12.34
C ILE A 190 11.39 2.50 10.92
N ASP A 191 10.92 3.41 10.05
CA ASP A 191 11.34 3.54 8.64
C ASP A 191 11.29 2.19 7.89
N ALA A 192 10.27 1.35 8.17
CA ALA A 192 10.06 0.07 7.50
C ALA A 192 9.46 0.27 6.11
N THR A 193 9.78 -0.64 5.17
CA THR A 193 9.09 -0.73 3.89
C THR A 193 7.70 -1.31 4.12
N ILE A 194 6.64 -0.64 3.70
CA ILE A 194 5.26 -1.11 3.89
C ILE A 194 4.60 -1.30 2.53
N LEU A 195 4.00 -2.47 2.31
CA LEU A 195 3.12 -2.71 1.17
C LEU A 195 1.70 -2.96 1.67
N ILE A 196 0.78 -2.12 1.27
CA ILE A 196 -0.65 -2.24 1.55
C ILE A 196 -1.36 -2.72 0.29
N VAL A 197 -2.07 -3.82 0.40
CA VAL A 197 -3.01 -4.26 -0.64
C VAL A 197 -4.39 -3.81 -0.23
N THR A 198 -5.07 -3.06 -1.08
CA THR A 198 -6.42 -2.55 -0.79
C THR A 198 -7.21 -2.27 -2.07
N HIS A 199 -8.52 -2.19 -1.92
CA HIS A 199 -9.43 -1.64 -2.93
C HIS A 199 -10.07 -0.32 -2.45
N ASN A 200 -9.68 0.18 -1.28
CA ASN A 200 -10.20 1.43 -0.70
C ASN A 200 -9.51 2.65 -1.32
N ILE A 201 -10.29 3.44 -2.03
CA ILE A 201 -9.81 4.61 -2.77
C ILE A 201 -9.28 5.69 -1.82
N ASN A 202 -9.96 5.94 -0.70
CA ASN A 202 -9.55 6.98 0.26
C ASN A 202 -8.20 6.65 0.90
N LEU A 203 -8.01 5.38 1.33
CA LEU A 203 -6.73 4.91 1.84
C LEU A 203 -5.64 5.05 0.77
N ALA A 204 -5.94 4.61 -0.46
CA ALA A 204 -5.00 4.68 -1.58
C ALA A 204 -4.57 6.10 -1.93
N ARG A 205 -5.48 7.07 -1.80
CA ARG A 205 -5.20 8.48 -2.10
C ARG A 205 -4.43 9.21 -0.99
N THR A 206 -4.53 8.75 0.26
CA THR A 206 -4.04 9.53 1.41
C THR A 206 -2.83 8.94 2.12
N VAL A 207 -2.64 7.62 2.08
CA VAL A 207 -1.62 6.94 2.89
C VAL A 207 -0.28 6.73 2.16
N PRO A 208 -0.24 6.12 0.95
CA PRO A 208 0.99 5.65 0.35
C PRO A 208 1.88 6.76 -0.22
N ASP A 209 3.17 6.47 -0.29
CA ASP A 209 4.16 7.25 -1.03
C ASP A 209 4.23 6.81 -2.50
N ASN A 210 3.96 5.52 -2.75
CA ASN A 210 3.91 4.95 -4.09
C ASN A 210 2.62 4.17 -4.28
N ILE A 211 2.09 4.18 -5.48
CA ILE A 211 0.88 3.44 -5.81
C ILE A 211 1.13 2.63 -7.08
N GLY A 212 0.65 1.39 -7.08
CA GLY A 212 0.59 0.53 -8.25
C GLY A 212 -0.82 0.00 -8.46
N MET A 213 -1.13 -0.41 -9.67
CA MET A 213 -2.42 -1.01 -10.01
C MET A 213 -2.24 -2.29 -10.81
N LEU A 214 -2.80 -3.38 -10.26
CA LEU A 214 -2.96 -4.66 -10.97
C LEU A 214 -4.29 -4.68 -11.72
N PHE A 215 -4.22 -4.93 -13.02
CA PHE A 215 -5.39 -5.12 -13.86
C PHE A 215 -5.05 -6.03 -15.05
N ARG A 216 -6.00 -6.84 -15.51
CA ARG A 216 -5.81 -7.76 -16.64
C ARG A 216 -4.54 -8.61 -16.55
N ARG A 217 -4.27 -9.13 -15.34
CA ARG A 217 -3.12 -10.01 -15.03
C ARG A 217 -1.76 -9.34 -15.10
N GLY A 218 -1.70 -8.04 -15.34
CA GLY A 218 -0.48 -7.25 -15.42
C GLY A 218 -0.46 -6.10 -14.44
N LEU A 219 0.72 -5.52 -14.26
CA LEU A 219 0.90 -4.25 -13.57
C LEU A 219 0.69 -3.11 -14.58
N VAL A 220 -0.36 -2.33 -14.39
CA VAL A 220 -0.66 -1.19 -15.27
C VAL A 220 0.41 -0.11 -15.14
N LEU A 221 0.69 0.28 -13.90
CA LEU A 221 1.77 1.18 -13.55
C LEU A 221 2.13 1.02 -12.07
N PHE A 222 3.34 1.46 -11.70
CA PHE A 222 3.79 1.60 -10.31
C PHE A 222 4.75 2.77 -10.22
N GLY A 223 4.58 3.63 -9.23
CA GLY A 223 5.44 4.78 -9.02
C GLY A 223 4.97 5.71 -7.89
N PRO A 224 5.59 6.89 -7.76
CA PRO A 224 5.13 7.90 -6.82
C PRO A 224 3.64 8.18 -6.96
N ARG A 225 2.96 8.41 -5.84
CA ARG A 225 1.51 8.58 -5.78
C ARG A 225 1.00 9.65 -6.75
N GLU A 226 1.77 10.71 -6.92
CA GLU A 226 1.43 11.82 -7.81
C GLU A 226 1.26 11.35 -9.26
N VAL A 227 2.11 10.43 -9.71
CA VAL A 227 2.07 9.89 -11.09
C VAL A 227 0.79 9.11 -11.32
N LEU A 228 0.38 8.28 -10.36
CA LEU A 228 -0.86 7.52 -10.50
C LEU A 228 -2.10 8.41 -10.35
N LEU A 229 -2.08 9.37 -9.42
CA LEU A 229 -3.21 10.28 -9.19
C LEU A 229 -3.45 11.25 -10.35
N THR A 230 -2.44 11.52 -11.18
CA THR A 230 -2.55 12.33 -12.42
C THR A 230 -2.57 11.49 -13.70
N SER A 231 -2.68 10.15 -13.57
CA SER A 231 -2.64 9.25 -14.72
C SER A 231 -3.90 9.36 -15.58
N GLU A 232 -3.70 9.41 -16.90
CA GLU A 232 -4.76 9.39 -17.92
C GLU A 232 -5.22 7.97 -18.27
N GLU A 233 -4.59 6.93 -17.71
CA GLU A 233 -4.96 5.54 -17.96
C GLU A 233 -6.44 5.27 -17.59
N PRO A 234 -7.27 4.80 -18.54
CA PRO A 234 -8.72 4.68 -18.33
C PRO A 234 -9.11 3.83 -17.11
N VAL A 235 -8.39 2.74 -16.87
CA VAL A 235 -8.66 1.86 -15.73
C VAL A 235 -8.30 2.52 -14.40
N VAL A 236 -7.24 3.33 -14.36
CA VAL A 236 -6.82 4.08 -13.17
C VAL A 236 -7.85 5.16 -12.85
N LYS A 237 -8.26 5.94 -13.86
CA LYS A 237 -9.32 6.95 -13.71
C LYS A 237 -10.64 6.34 -13.24
N GLN A 238 -11.06 5.25 -13.89
CA GLN A 238 -12.28 4.54 -13.50
C GLN A 238 -12.22 4.11 -12.03
N PHE A 239 -11.13 3.46 -11.64
CA PHE A 239 -10.98 2.92 -10.30
C PHE A 239 -10.93 4.02 -9.24
N LEU A 240 -10.08 5.03 -9.43
CA LEU A 240 -9.89 6.12 -8.46
C LEU A 240 -11.15 6.99 -8.28
N ASN A 241 -11.98 7.12 -9.32
CA ASN A 241 -13.18 7.96 -9.26
C ASN A 241 -14.47 7.15 -9.07
N GLY A 242 -14.38 5.82 -8.92
CA GLY A 242 -15.54 4.96 -8.75
C GLY A 242 -16.53 5.02 -9.93
N ARG A 243 -16.05 5.27 -11.15
CA ARG A 243 -16.90 5.42 -12.32
C ARG A 243 -17.48 4.08 -12.79
N MET A 244 -18.71 4.09 -13.25
CA MET A 244 -19.36 2.89 -13.81
C MET A 244 -18.84 2.58 -15.21
N ILE A 245 -18.46 3.61 -15.98
CA ILE A 245 -17.97 3.48 -17.35
C ILE A 245 -16.46 3.35 -17.35
N GLY A 246 -15.96 2.33 -18.06
CA GLY A 246 -14.54 2.03 -18.18
C GLY A 246 -14.25 0.53 -18.24
N PRO A 247 -12.97 0.14 -18.23
CA PRO A 247 -12.53 -1.24 -18.45
C PRO A 247 -12.99 -2.27 -17.39
N ILE A 248 -13.30 -1.82 -16.17
CA ILE A 248 -13.77 -2.67 -15.08
C ILE A 248 -15.29 -2.82 -15.21
N GLY A 249 -15.78 -4.07 -15.36
CA GLY A 249 -17.19 -4.41 -15.36
C GLY A 249 -17.70 -4.85 -13.98
N MET A 250 -19.00 -5.10 -13.87
CA MET A 250 -19.61 -5.53 -12.61
C MET A 250 -19.16 -6.95 -12.20
N SER A 251 -19.06 -7.87 -13.15
CA SER A 251 -18.70 -9.28 -12.90
C SER A 251 -17.42 -9.69 -13.62
N GLU A 252 -17.11 -9.05 -14.73
CA GLU A 252 -16.00 -9.37 -15.61
C GLU A 252 -15.36 -8.09 -16.17
N GLU A 253 -14.16 -8.24 -16.71
CA GLU A 253 -13.51 -7.17 -17.47
C GLU A 253 -14.23 -6.94 -18.79
N LYS A 254 -14.54 -5.70 -19.12
CA LYS A 254 -15.22 -5.34 -20.37
C LYS A 254 -14.29 -5.45 -21.55
N ASP A 255 -14.81 -5.92 -22.67
CA ASP A 255 -14.11 -5.90 -23.94
C ASP A 255 -14.11 -4.51 -24.60
N HIS A 256 -13.32 -4.34 -25.65
CA HIS A 256 -13.22 -3.08 -26.37
C HIS A 256 -14.54 -2.62 -26.99
N SER A 257 -15.41 -3.55 -27.39
CA SER A 257 -16.69 -3.22 -28.02
C SER A 257 -17.70 -2.67 -27.01
N GLN A 258 -17.70 -3.23 -25.80
CA GLN A 258 -18.51 -2.76 -24.68
C GLN A 258 -18.06 -1.37 -24.22
N MET A 259 -16.75 -1.17 -24.08
CA MET A 259 -16.19 0.14 -23.72
C MET A 259 -16.53 1.23 -24.76
N ALA A 260 -16.41 0.91 -26.06
CA ALA A 260 -16.73 1.84 -27.14
C ALA A 260 -18.22 2.24 -27.14
N ARG A 261 -19.14 1.30 -26.87
CA ARG A 261 -20.59 1.59 -26.75
C ARG A 261 -20.89 2.50 -25.56
N GLU A 262 -20.29 2.22 -24.39
CA GLU A 262 -20.46 3.05 -23.22
C GLU A 262 -19.89 4.44 -23.42
N GLN A 263 -18.72 4.59 -24.06
CA GLN A 263 -18.14 5.89 -24.38
C GLN A 263 -19.04 6.68 -25.34
N ALA A 264 -19.60 6.03 -26.36
CA ALA A 264 -20.56 6.66 -27.26
C ALA A 264 -21.81 7.17 -26.56
N MET A 265 -22.28 6.48 -25.50
CA MET A 265 -23.40 6.95 -24.67
C MET A 265 -23.03 8.23 -23.89
N VAL A 266 -21.81 8.31 -23.34
CA VAL A 266 -21.31 9.51 -22.65
C VAL A 266 -21.20 10.67 -23.62
N ASP A 267 -20.62 10.43 -24.80
CA ASP A 267 -20.47 11.43 -25.85
C ASP A 267 -21.83 11.95 -26.36
N ALA A 268 -22.87 11.12 -26.27
CA ALA A 268 -24.26 11.49 -26.54
C ALA A 268 -24.98 12.22 -25.37
N GLY A 269 -24.26 12.56 -24.30
CA GLY A 269 -24.77 13.31 -23.17
C GLY A 269 -25.40 12.47 -22.04
N HIS A 270 -25.26 11.15 -22.08
CA HIS A 270 -25.66 10.31 -20.95
C HIS A 270 -24.67 10.43 -19.79
N HIS A 271 -25.19 10.44 -18.56
CA HIS A 271 -24.35 10.50 -17.37
C HIS A 271 -23.46 9.25 -17.27
N HIS A 272 -22.16 9.43 -17.03
CA HIS A 272 -21.18 8.34 -16.96
C HIS A 272 -21.32 7.46 -15.69
N GLY A 273 -22.26 7.77 -14.78
CA GLY A 273 -22.44 7.09 -13.50
C GLY A 273 -21.26 7.26 -12.53
N GLY A 274 -21.50 6.99 -11.25
CA GLY A 274 -20.47 7.12 -10.22
C GLY A 274 -20.49 8.46 -9.48
N ALA A 275 -19.53 8.64 -8.57
CA ALA A 275 -19.36 9.88 -7.82
C ALA A 275 -18.75 10.98 -8.70
N GLU A 276 -18.87 12.24 -8.25
CA GLU A 276 -18.17 13.38 -8.86
C GLU A 276 -16.66 13.13 -8.84
N GLU A 277 -15.98 13.59 -9.89
CA GLU A 277 -14.52 13.49 -9.95
C GLU A 277 -13.89 14.29 -8.82
N VAL A 278 -13.01 13.63 -8.10
CA VAL A 278 -12.10 14.31 -7.18
C VAL A 278 -10.93 14.79 -8.01
N GLU A 279 -10.95 16.06 -8.37
CA GLU A 279 -9.86 16.70 -9.10
C GLU A 279 -8.64 16.91 -8.20
N GLY A 280 -7.46 16.80 -8.79
CA GLY A 280 -6.19 17.13 -8.15
C GLY A 280 -5.60 16.02 -7.28
N ILE A 281 -4.46 16.35 -6.69
CA ILE A 281 -3.71 15.45 -5.79
C ILE A 281 -4.10 15.78 -4.35
N ILE A 282 -4.84 14.88 -3.71
CA ILE A 282 -5.22 15.05 -2.29
C ILE A 282 -3.97 14.99 -1.42
N SER A 283 -3.90 15.85 -0.41
CA SER A 283 -2.79 15.89 0.55
C SER A 283 -2.60 14.55 1.26
N GLN A 284 -1.36 14.11 1.38
CA GLN A 284 -1.00 12.89 2.08
C GLN A 284 -1.18 13.04 3.60
N MET A 285 -1.59 11.97 4.29
CA MET A 285 -1.63 11.93 5.75
C MET A 285 -0.23 12.17 6.33
N LYS A 286 -0.16 13.08 7.30
CA LYS A 286 1.06 13.37 8.04
C LYS A 286 1.16 12.48 9.28
N ALA A 287 2.37 12.25 9.76
CA ALA A 287 2.56 11.59 11.05
C ALA A 287 1.95 12.43 12.18
N THR A 288 1.47 11.76 13.22
CA THR A 288 0.89 12.41 14.42
C THR A 288 1.89 13.43 15.02
N PRO A 289 1.43 14.58 15.48
CA PRO A 289 2.30 15.56 16.15
C PRO A 289 3.13 14.92 17.26
N GLY A 290 4.44 15.17 17.25
CA GLY A 290 5.40 14.56 18.17
C GLY A 290 6.10 13.31 17.62
N MET A 291 5.60 12.71 16.54
CA MET A 291 6.31 11.63 15.83
C MET A 291 7.47 12.18 14.98
N PRO A 292 8.51 11.36 14.71
CA PRO A 292 9.56 11.72 13.78
C PRO A 292 9.02 12.06 12.39
N ALA A 293 9.68 12.98 11.69
CA ALA A 293 9.34 13.27 10.30
C ALA A 293 9.59 12.04 9.41
N ARG A 294 8.64 11.72 8.53
CA ARG A 294 8.75 10.59 7.60
C ARG A 294 9.83 10.87 6.55
N ARG A 295 10.91 10.08 6.59
CA ARG A 295 11.98 10.13 5.57
C ARG A 295 11.48 9.75 4.19
N ALA A 296 10.48 8.86 4.13
CA ALA A 296 9.77 8.45 2.92
C ALA A 296 9.29 9.63 2.06
N VAL A 297 8.70 10.65 2.69
CA VAL A 297 8.18 11.83 1.99
C VAL A 297 9.27 12.57 1.23
N GLN A 298 10.45 12.75 1.83
CA GLN A 298 11.58 13.42 1.17
C GLN A 298 12.12 12.58 0.00
N ARG A 299 12.28 11.26 0.19
CA ARG A 299 12.71 10.35 -0.87
C ARG A 299 11.73 10.36 -2.06
N ARG A 300 10.42 10.31 -1.79
CA ARG A 300 9.38 10.42 -2.80
C ARG A 300 9.46 11.74 -3.57
N LYS A 301 9.51 12.88 -2.89
CA LYS A 301 9.60 14.22 -3.51
C LYS A 301 10.80 14.33 -4.45
N GLN A 302 11.96 13.78 -4.06
CA GLN A 302 13.14 13.74 -4.92
C GLN A 302 12.89 12.94 -6.20
N ARG A 303 12.27 11.74 -6.10
CA ARG A 303 11.96 10.93 -7.28
C ARG A 303 10.94 11.60 -8.19
N VAL A 304 9.87 12.17 -7.62
CA VAL A 304 8.86 12.90 -8.41
C VAL A 304 9.49 14.03 -9.21
N ARG A 305 10.33 14.86 -8.58
CA ARG A 305 11.04 15.95 -9.25
C ARG A 305 11.93 15.44 -10.40
N ALA A 306 12.58 14.29 -10.23
CA ALA A 306 13.44 13.70 -11.25
C ALA A 306 12.69 13.24 -12.49
N ILE A 307 11.44 12.75 -12.34
CA ILE A 307 10.64 12.20 -13.46
C ILE A 307 9.59 13.18 -13.99
N MET A 308 9.30 14.27 -13.29
CA MET A 308 8.20 15.19 -13.62
C MET A 308 8.26 15.69 -15.06
N HIS A 309 9.46 15.94 -15.59
CA HIS A 309 9.67 16.42 -16.96
C HIS A 309 9.24 15.41 -18.05
N THR A 310 9.07 14.13 -17.69
CA THR A 310 8.62 13.07 -18.62
C THR A 310 7.10 12.94 -18.70
N LEU A 311 6.37 13.61 -17.80
CA LEU A 311 4.91 13.51 -17.69
C LEU A 311 4.20 14.55 -18.60
N PRO A 312 2.91 14.35 -18.92
CA PRO A 312 2.11 15.33 -19.64
C PRO A 312 2.02 16.67 -18.89
N SER A 313 1.93 17.78 -19.62
CA SER A 313 1.91 19.14 -19.04
C SER A 313 0.84 19.34 -17.93
N PRO A 314 -0.41 18.87 -18.06
CA PRO A 314 -1.38 18.98 -16.97
C PRO A 314 -0.95 18.27 -15.69
N ALA A 315 -0.33 17.08 -15.80
CA ALA A 315 0.20 16.35 -14.66
C ALA A 315 1.37 17.09 -14.01
N GLN A 316 2.26 17.71 -14.81
CA GLN A 316 3.37 18.52 -14.29
C GLN A 316 2.86 19.69 -13.44
N ILE A 317 1.82 20.39 -13.88
CA ILE A 317 1.21 21.52 -13.16
C ILE A 317 0.61 21.03 -11.84
N ALA A 318 -0.26 20.01 -11.89
CA ALA A 318 -0.91 19.46 -10.70
C ALA A 318 0.10 18.93 -9.65
N ILE A 319 1.20 18.33 -10.11
CA ILE A 319 2.28 17.85 -9.23
C ILE A 319 3.05 19.04 -8.64
N ALA A 320 3.36 20.06 -9.43
CA ALA A 320 4.06 21.24 -8.92
C ALA A 320 3.26 21.95 -7.82
N ASP A 321 1.95 22.11 -8.02
CA ASP A 321 1.03 22.70 -7.05
C ASP A 321 0.98 21.88 -5.76
N SER A 322 0.82 20.56 -5.87
CA SER A 322 0.80 19.66 -4.70
C SER A 322 2.11 19.68 -3.92
N LEU A 323 3.27 19.72 -4.60
CA LEU A 323 4.58 19.80 -3.93
C LEU A 323 4.78 21.15 -3.23
N ALA A 324 4.24 22.25 -3.78
CA ALA A 324 4.30 23.57 -3.19
C ALA A 324 3.44 23.67 -1.92
N GLU A 325 2.23 23.09 -1.92
CA GLU A 325 1.36 23.04 -0.74
C GLU A 325 1.97 22.23 0.42
N GLU A 326 2.70 21.17 0.12
CA GLU A 326 3.38 20.35 1.12
C GLU A 326 4.66 20.99 1.69
N ASP A 327 5.20 22.03 1.05
CA ASP A 327 6.43 22.72 1.45
C ASP A 327 6.21 24.24 1.51
N PRO A 328 5.66 24.78 2.62
CA PRO A 328 5.28 26.19 2.74
C PRO A 328 6.47 27.18 2.63
N ASN A 329 7.72 26.69 2.64
CA ASN A 329 8.91 27.52 2.40
C ASN A 329 9.33 27.56 0.91
N CYS A 330 8.64 26.84 0.05
CA CYS A 330 8.85 26.88 -1.39
C CYS A 330 7.94 27.95 -2.01
N HIS A 331 8.33 29.21 -1.96
CA HIS A 331 7.68 30.25 -2.77
C HIS A 331 7.81 29.84 -4.25
N PRO A 332 6.73 29.79 -5.04
CA PRO A 332 6.83 29.66 -6.47
C PRO A 332 7.68 30.83 -6.97
N THR A 333 8.82 30.52 -7.56
CA THR A 333 9.56 31.53 -8.34
C THR A 333 8.58 32.05 -9.39
N ALA A 334 8.18 33.29 -9.25
CA ALA A 334 7.30 33.98 -10.18
C ALA A 334 7.84 33.78 -11.60
N ALA A 335 7.13 32.94 -12.36
CA ALA A 335 7.31 32.91 -13.81
C ALA A 335 7.01 34.32 -14.31
N ALA A 336 8.00 34.91 -14.95
CA ALA A 336 8.05 36.25 -15.43
C ALA A 336 6.69 36.73 -15.97
N SER A 337 6.07 37.68 -15.27
CA SER A 337 5.03 38.54 -15.81
C SER A 337 5.68 39.40 -16.90
N GLY A 338 5.57 38.92 -18.14
CA GLY A 338 5.87 39.68 -19.32
C GLY A 338 5.02 40.94 -19.35
N ASN A 339 5.70 42.02 -19.21
CA ASN A 339 5.28 43.39 -19.37
C ASN A 339 4.56 43.55 -20.73
N HIS A 340 3.24 43.77 -20.72
CA HIS A 340 2.57 44.39 -21.86
C HIS A 340 2.07 45.76 -21.45
N GLY A 341 2.85 46.73 -21.97
CA GLY A 341 2.60 48.13 -21.84
C GLY A 341 1.26 48.59 -22.39
N ARG A 342 0.87 49.68 -21.85
CA ARG A 342 -0.19 50.62 -22.23
C ARG A 342 -0.37 50.75 -23.75
N TRP A 343 -1.60 50.72 -24.20
CA TRP A 343 -2.29 51.88 -24.85
C TRP A 343 -3.79 51.70 -24.63
#